data_296ce7fb795f1406eec029c95f09da10
#
_entry.id   296ce7fb795f1406eec029c95f09da10
#
_cell.length_a   1.000
_cell.length_b   1.000
_cell.length_c   1.000
_cell.angle_alpha   90.00
_cell.angle_beta   90.00
_cell.angle_gamma   90.00
#
_symmetry.space_group_name_H-M   'P 1'
#
loop_
_entity.id
_entity.type
_entity.pdbx_description
1 polymer ?
#
loop_
_entity_poly.entity_id
_entity_poly.type
_entity_poly.pdbx_seq_one_letter_code
_entity_poly.pdbx_strand_id
1 'polypeptide(L)'
;MKKTIILALVLAFVLTGLGLGQAQKPSDIKFPSLTYNPPDPAAFKTPFANGLRGYVQEDRTLPLINISAHINFGGLYLSKDKQGLDTLMSGTLIQGGTKTKEGPAIQERLDFLGGSLSFNVAERTSTLTLSVLSKDLDEGLTLFFDVLMNPEFREGPLNLAKARVLQQLRQANDQPSGVLSREYEKVLYGDHPLTWQPTKATYDGITGADLKAVHAKYFFPKNIILSAAGDFAKADLKAKIDKFVAPWKNKDLALPAFSKAFHSPEPGVYFIQMPTNQGYIDIGHLGLEDTNPDYYAVQIMNFILGGGSFSSRITSKVRSTEGLSYNQGSRFTYRWGFPGVFSGYVQTKSSTVGYAISLIQDEFNRIRKEPVGDAELETAIAYYLESFANSFESAQGTMSSFANLEMTGKPMTYYKTYRDKIRAVTKAKVQEVANKYVHPDKAVIMIVGDWDPSNKGGDKWPGPLDKLGKVHKLSLADPLTGEIGK
;
A
#
# COMPACT_ATOMS: atom_id res chain seq x y z
N MET A 1 15.64 41.79 56.82
CA MET A 1 14.57 41.60 55.82
C MET A 1 15.04 41.08 54.47
N LYS A 2 16.06 41.64 53.75
CA LYS A 2 16.51 41.14 52.43
C LYS A 2 17.04 39.71 52.43
N LYS A 3 17.79 39.25 53.47
CA LYS A 3 18.30 37.88 53.57
C LYS A 3 17.21 36.81 53.82
N THR A 4 16.15 37.15 54.52
CA THR A 4 15.03 36.25 54.81
C THR A 4 14.12 36.04 53.58
N ILE A 5 13.99 37.06 52.72
CA ILE A 5 13.25 36.97 51.45
C ILE A 5 13.97 36.10 50.42
N ILE A 6 15.31 36.19 50.35
CA ILE A 6 16.10 35.36 49.45
C ILE A 6 16.05 33.89 49.88
N LEU A 7 16.08 33.59 51.19
CA LEU A 7 15.99 32.22 51.68
C LEU A 7 14.59 31.61 51.41
N ALA A 8 13.51 32.39 51.53
CA ALA A 8 12.16 31.96 51.22
C ALA A 8 11.95 31.71 49.71
N LEU A 9 12.58 32.53 48.83
CA LEU A 9 12.55 32.33 47.38
C LEU A 9 13.34 31.09 46.93
N VAL A 10 14.49 30.81 47.53
CA VAL A 10 15.27 29.60 47.25
C VAL A 10 14.53 28.36 47.77
N LEU A 11 13.87 28.40 48.91
CA LEU A 11 13.08 27.29 49.44
C LEU A 11 11.83 27.02 48.60
N ALA A 12 11.17 28.07 48.04
CA ALA A 12 10.06 27.93 47.11
C ALA A 12 10.49 27.29 45.79
N PHE A 13 11.67 27.62 45.27
CA PHE A 13 12.22 27.01 44.03
C PHE A 13 12.65 25.55 44.23
N VAL A 14 13.10 25.17 45.42
CA VAL A 14 13.45 23.77 45.74
C VAL A 14 12.19 22.93 45.98
N LEU A 15 11.11 23.51 46.53
CA LEU A 15 9.84 22.80 46.72
C LEU A 15 9.02 22.62 45.42
N THR A 16 9.17 23.49 44.41
CA THR A 16 8.56 23.31 43.10
C THR A 16 9.34 22.31 42.21
N GLY A 17 10.63 22.05 42.51
CA GLY A 17 11.43 21.02 41.82
C GLY A 17 11.21 19.60 42.30
N LEU A 18 10.53 19.38 43.45
CA LEU A 18 10.31 18.06 44.04
C LEU A 18 8.99 17.40 43.64
N GLY A 19 8.18 18.03 42.77
CA GLY A 19 6.84 17.56 42.42
C GLY A 19 6.67 16.92 41.05
N LEU A 20 7.70 16.92 40.18
CA LEU A 20 7.67 16.21 38.93
C LEU A 20 8.42 14.89 39.11
N GLY A 21 7.73 13.87 39.58
CA GLY A 21 8.25 12.51 39.58
C GLY A 21 8.69 12.15 38.17
N GLN A 22 9.99 12.32 37.87
CA GLN A 22 10.56 11.78 36.64
C GLN A 22 10.31 10.26 36.64
N ALA A 23 9.57 9.79 35.64
CA ALA A 23 9.38 8.36 35.43
C ALA A 23 10.77 7.71 35.37
N GLN A 24 11.07 6.80 36.31
CA GLN A 24 12.35 6.12 36.38
C GLN A 24 12.46 4.99 35.33
N LYS A 25 11.34 4.53 34.85
CA LYS A 25 11.23 3.50 33.80
C LYS A 25 10.14 3.91 32.80
N PRO A 26 10.25 3.51 31.54
CA PRO A 26 9.17 3.75 30.55
C PRO A 26 7.77 3.27 31.02
N SER A 27 7.71 2.20 31.81
CA SER A 27 6.47 1.66 32.39
C SER A 27 5.80 2.59 33.43
N ASP A 28 6.52 3.55 33.98
CA ASP A 28 6.00 4.48 34.99
C ASP A 28 5.28 5.68 34.34
N ILE A 29 5.46 5.85 33.03
CA ILE A 29 4.79 6.88 32.23
C ILE A 29 3.34 6.46 32.01
N LYS A 30 2.40 7.12 32.68
CA LYS A 30 0.97 6.92 32.46
C LYS A 30 0.48 7.91 31.42
N PHE A 31 0.09 7.40 30.27
CA PHE A 31 -0.61 8.21 29.28
C PHE A 31 -2.11 8.22 29.58
N PRO A 32 -2.81 9.35 29.47
CA PRO A 32 -4.27 9.35 29.51
C PRO A 32 -4.81 8.48 28.38
N SER A 33 -5.90 7.77 28.61
CA SER A 33 -6.54 6.99 27.54
C SER A 33 -6.92 7.91 26.38
N LEU A 34 -6.47 7.59 25.18
CA LEU A 34 -6.78 8.36 23.98
C LEU A 34 -8.28 8.23 23.67
N THR A 35 -9.03 9.31 23.92
CA THR A 35 -10.41 9.45 23.46
C THR A 35 -10.36 10.20 22.14
N TYR A 36 -10.44 9.45 21.02
CA TYR A 36 -10.43 10.03 19.70
C TYR A 36 -11.71 9.65 18.95
N ASN A 37 -12.45 10.65 18.50
CA ASN A 37 -13.60 10.49 17.62
C ASN A 37 -13.20 10.80 16.19
N PRO A 38 -13.22 9.83 15.29
CA PRO A 38 -12.89 10.10 13.89
C PRO A 38 -13.91 11.06 13.27
N PRO A 39 -13.48 11.93 12.34
CA PRO A 39 -14.40 12.82 11.65
C PRO A 39 -15.43 12.01 10.84
N ASP A 40 -16.66 12.51 10.79
CA ASP A 40 -17.76 11.88 10.04
C ASP A 40 -17.63 12.22 8.54
N PRO A 41 -17.46 11.25 7.63
CA PRO A 41 -17.40 11.53 6.21
C PRO A 41 -18.59 12.32 5.65
N ALA A 42 -19.78 12.16 6.23
CA ALA A 42 -20.98 12.86 5.79
C ALA A 42 -20.87 14.39 5.88
N ALA A 43 -20.13 14.90 6.88
CA ALA A 43 -19.92 16.35 7.07
C ALA A 43 -19.08 16.99 5.95
N PHE A 44 -18.25 16.22 5.28
CA PHE A 44 -17.32 16.69 4.24
C PHE A 44 -17.80 16.38 2.82
N LYS A 45 -18.81 15.52 2.68
CA LYS A 45 -19.34 15.14 1.38
C LYS A 45 -19.89 16.37 0.64
N THR A 46 -19.46 16.53 -0.60
CA THR A 46 -19.79 17.69 -1.43
C THR A 46 -20.20 17.21 -2.82
N PRO A 47 -21.47 17.40 -3.21
CA PRO A 47 -21.90 17.14 -4.57
C PRO A 47 -21.45 18.29 -5.47
N PHE A 48 -20.89 17.96 -6.63
CA PHE A 48 -20.55 18.90 -7.69
C PHE A 48 -21.52 18.75 -8.87
N ALA A 49 -21.37 19.62 -9.85
CA ALA A 49 -22.13 19.55 -11.07
C ALA A 49 -21.94 18.20 -11.78
N ASN A 50 -22.92 17.82 -12.60
CA ASN A 50 -22.86 16.68 -13.49
C ASN A 50 -22.56 15.33 -12.80
N GLY A 51 -22.92 15.18 -11.51
CA GLY A 51 -22.79 13.93 -10.75
C GLY A 51 -21.37 13.63 -10.26
N LEU A 52 -20.43 14.55 -10.37
CA LEU A 52 -19.15 14.47 -9.69
C LEU A 52 -19.38 14.55 -8.18
N ARG A 53 -18.68 13.74 -7.42
CA ARG A 53 -18.76 13.68 -5.96
C ARG A 53 -17.40 14.02 -5.37
N GLY A 54 -17.39 14.50 -4.14
CA GLY A 54 -16.11 14.73 -3.46
C GLY A 54 -16.27 14.92 -1.96
N TYR A 55 -15.12 15.00 -1.32
CA TYR A 55 -14.93 15.30 0.09
C TYR A 55 -14.06 16.55 0.19
N VAL A 56 -14.57 17.58 0.88
CA VAL A 56 -13.94 18.91 0.88
C VAL A 56 -13.85 19.44 2.30
N GLN A 57 -12.65 19.82 2.71
CA GLN A 57 -12.35 20.42 4.01
C GLN A 57 -11.60 21.73 3.85
N GLU A 58 -12.13 22.80 4.45
CA GLU A 58 -11.36 24.05 4.61
C GLU A 58 -10.28 23.84 5.68
N ASP A 59 -9.05 24.20 5.38
CA ASP A 59 -7.92 24.19 6.31
C ASP A 59 -7.02 25.40 6.01
N ARG A 60 -7.07 26.39 6.90
CA ARG A 60 -6.36 27.67 6.77
C ARG A 60 -5.05 27.71 7.53
N THR A 61 -4.54 26.56 7.95
CA THR A 61 -3.29 26.47 8.71
C THR A 61 -2.09 26.91 7.87
N LEU A 62 -2.10 26.59 6.58
CA LEU A 62 -1.10 27.01 5.59
C LEU A 62 -1.79 27.56 4.35
N PRO A 63 -1.18 28.48 3.60
CA PRO A 63 -1.72 29.02 2.35
C PRO A 63 -1.55 27.99 1.19
N LEU A 64 -1.95 26.75 1.41
CA LEU A 64 -1.80 25.64 0.47
C LEU A 64 -3.16 25.02 0.17
N ILE A 65 -3.32 24.54 -1.05
CA ILE A 65 -4.49 23.81 -1.50
C ILE A 65 -4.03 22.52 -2.17
N ASN A 66 -4.60 21.40 -1.73
CA ASN A 66 -4.41 20.09 -2.33
C ASN A 66 -5.74 19.58 -2.87
N ILE A 67 -5.74 19.12 -4.12
CA ILE A 67 -6.93 18.55 -4.78
C ILE A 67 -6.51 17.26 -5.47
N SER A 68 -7.22 16.17 -5.20
CA SER A 68 -6.98 14.90 -5.87
C SER A 68 -8.26 14.41 -6.55
N ALA A 69 -8.16 14.00 -7.81
CA ALA A 69 -9.18 13.25 -8.52
C ALA A 69 -8.84 11.76 -8.44
N HIS A 70 -9.69 11.00 -7.75
CA HIS A 70 -9.60 9.55 -7.67
C HIS A 70 -10.49 8.97 -8.77
N ILE A 71 -9.89 8.32 -9.76
CA ILE A 71 -10.55 7.76 -10.94
C ILE A 71 -10.66 6.25 -10.74
N ASN A 72 -11.81 5.68 -11.02
CA ASN A 72 -12.02 4.23 -10.95
C ASN A 72 -11.49 3.54 -12.23
N PHE A 73 -10.15 3.57 -12.37
CA PHE A 73 -9.36 2.96 -13.43
C PHE A 73 -8.01 2.52 -12.86
N GLY A 74 -7.56 1.33 -13.23
CA GLY A 74 -6.24 0.81 -12.84
C GLY A 74 -5.79 -0.33 -13.75
N GLY A 75 -4.56 -0.81 -13.52
CA GLY A 75 -3.91 -1.83 -14.36
C GLY A 75 -4.71 -3.13 -14.50
N LEU A 76 -5.46 -3.52 -13.47
CA LEU A 76 -6.30 -4.73 -13.50
C LEU A 76 -7.46 -4.69 -14.50
N TYR A 77 -7.81 -3.51 -15.03
CA TYR A 77 -8.87 -3.37 -16.05
C TYR A 77 -8.37 -3.50 -17.48
N LEU A 78 -7.05 -3.70 -17.64
CA LEU A 78 -6.42 -3.87 -18.94
C LEU A 78 -6.48 -5.33 -19.40
N SER A 79 -6.59 -5.52 -20.71
CA SER A 79 -6.44 -6.84 -21.32
C SER A 79 -4.96 -7.25 -21.37
N LYS A 80 -4.71 -8.55 -21.52
CA LYS A 80 -3.36 -9.11 -21.50
C LYS A 80 -2.43 -8.51 -22.55
N ASP A 81 -2.96 -8.20 -23.72
CA ASP A 81 -2.24 -7.57 -24.85
C ASP A 81 -1.98 -6.07 -24.66
N LYS A 82 -2.61 -5.44 -23.66
CA LYS A 82 -2.45 -4.02 -23.31
C LYS A 82 -1.77 -3.82 -21.93
N GLN A 83 -1.13 -4.86 -21.40
CA GLN A 83 -0.37 -4.71 -20.16
C GLN A 83 0.76 -3.71 -20.33
N GLY A 84 0.95 -2.84 -19.34
CA GLY A 84 1.88 -1.72 -19.36
C GLY A 84 1.30 -0.40 -19.89
N LEU A 85 0.04 -0.40 -20.38
CA LEU A 85 -0.63 0.84 -20.78
C LEU A 85 -0.86 1.78 -19.60
N ASP A 86 -1.17 1.25 -18.43
CA ASP A 86 -1.28 1.96 -17.15
C ASP A 86 0.02 2.70 -16.80
N THR A 87 1.15 2.01 -16.94
CA THR A 87 2.48 2.58 -16.71
C THR A 87 2.80 3.70 -17.71
N LEU A 88 2.51 3.48 -19.01
CA LEU A 88 2.67 4.51 -20.02
C LEU A 88 1.72 5.69 -19.82
N MET A 89 0.47 5.44 -19.40
CA MET A 89 -0.48 6.49 -19.05
C MET A 89 0.02 7.32 -17.87
N SER A 90 0.56 6.68 -16.83
CA SER A 90 1.16 7.38 -15.70
C SER A 90 2.32 8.28 -16.14
N GLY A 91 3.17 7.81 -17.05
CA GLY A 91 4.30 8.57 -17.56
C GLY A 91 3.95 9.66 -18.58
N THR A 92 2.74 9.65 -19.16
CA THR A 92 2.40 10.50 -20.31
C THR A 92 1.20 11.41 -20.13
N LEU A 93 0.32 11.18 -19.15
CA LEU A 93 -0.89 12.00 -18.96
C LEU A 93 -0.55 13.50 -18.85
N ILE A 94 0.47 13.84 -18.09
CA ILE A 94 0.94 15.23 -17.91
C ILE A 94 1.99 15.57 -18.96
N GLN A 95 3.00 14.73 -19.14
CA GLN A 95 4.13 14.97 -20.03
C GLN A 95 3.74 15.01 -21.52
N GLY A 96 2.67 14.30 -21.89
CA GLY A 96 2.07 14.36 -23.22
C GLY A 96 1.39 15.68 -23.54
N GLY A 97 1.13 16.49 -22.49
CA GLY A 97 0.44 17.77 -22.60
C GLY A 97 -1.04 17.64 -22.89
N THR A 98 -1.66 18.76 -23.14
CA THR A 98 -3.08 18.90 -23.46
C THR A 98 -3.30 19.45 -24.86
N LYS A 99 -4.55 19.65 -25.25
CA LYS A 99 -4.88 20.34 -26.51
C LYS A 99 -4.36 21.78 -26.56
N THR A 100 -4.23 22.42 -25.39
CA THR A 100 -3.88 23.85 -25.29
C THR A 100 -2.43 24.08 -24.94
N LYS A 101 -1.76 23.13 -24.28
CA LYS A 101 -0.39 23.28 -23.76
C LYS A 101 0.43 22.00 -23.94
N GLU A 102 1.70 22.15 -24.23
CA GLU A 102 2.65 21.03 -24.21
C GLU A 102 3.06 20.69 -22.77
N GLY A 103 3.50 19.46 -22.53
CA GLY A 103 3.90 18.98 -21.20
C GLY A 103 4.97 19.84 -20.52
N PRO A 104 6.08 20.19 -21.21
CA PRO A 104 7.09 21.09 -20.65
C PRO A 104 6.55 22.46 -20.21
N ALA A 105 5.63 23.04 -20.98
CA ALA A 105 5.01 24.33 -20.63
C ALA A 105 4.08 24.22 -19.40
N ILE A 106 3.43 23.05 -19.20
CA ILE A 106 2.66 22.78 -17.98
C ILE A 106 3.61 22.70 -16.79
N GLN A 107 4.72 21.98 -16.92
CA GLN A 107 5.70 21.83 -15.85
C GLN A 107 6.36 23.16 -15.48
N GLU A 108 6.83 23.93 -16.47
CA GLU A 108 7.41 25.26 -16.27
C GLU A 108 6.45 26.19 -15.52
N ARG A 109 5.14 26.11 -15.87
CA ARG A 109 4.15 26.93 -15.20
C ARG A 109 3.91 26.51 -13.77
N LEU A 110 3.84 25.21 -13.48
CA LEU A 110 3.74 24.67 -12.12
C LEU A 110 4.97 25.07 -11.28
N ASP A 111 6.17 24.96 -11.84
CA ASP A 111 7.42 25.34 -11.17
C ASP A 111 7.42 26.83 -10.81
N PHE A 112 6.95 27.71 -11.72
CA PHE A 112 6.78 29.13 -11.46
C PHE A 112 5.80 29.42 -10.31
N LEU A 113 4.71 28.65 -10.21
CA LEU A 113 3.73 28.76 -9.14
C LEU A 113 4.19 28.12 -7.81
N GLY A 114 5.35 27.46 -7.78
CA GLY A 114 5.76 26.63 -6.66
C GLY A 114 4.79 25.48 -6.39
N GLY A 115 4.04 25.06 -7.42
CA GLY A 115 3.04 24.01 -7.34
C GLY A 115 3.52 22.67 -7.91
N SER A 116 2.68 21.67 -7.81
CA SER A 116 2.94 20.37 -8.43
C SER A 116 1.66 19.72 -8.94
N LEU A 117 1.80 18.95 -10.02
CA LEU A 117 0.78 18.08 -10.55
C LEU A 117 1.39 16.69 -10.74
N SER A 118 0.77 15.66 -10.16
CA SER A 118 1.24 14.29 -10.26
C SER A 118 0.10 13.35 -10.63
N PHE A 119 0.42 12.30 -11.39
CA PHE A 119 -0.54 11.27 -11.75
C PHE A 119 0.05 9.89 -11.48
N ASN A 120 -0.72 9.06 -10.81
CA ASN A 120 -0.35 7.67 -10.50
C ASN A 120 -1.48 6.72 -10.85
N VAL A 121 -1.13 5.56 -11.41
CA VAL A 121 -2.07 4.46 -11.67
C VAL A 121 -1.69 3.28 -10.79
N ALA A 122 -2.65 2.82 -9.98
CA ALA A 122 -2.52 1.63 -9.16
C ALA A 122 -3.32 0.46 -9.76
N GLU A 123 -3.47 -0.63 -9.03
CA GLU A 123 -4.15 -1.83 -9.52
C GLU A 123 -5.60 -1.55 -10.00
N ARG A 124 -6.36 -0.74 -9.28
CA ARG A 124 -7.80 -0.51 -9.54
C ARG A 124 -8.19 0.96 -9.63
N THR A 125 -7.37 1.86 -9.17
CA THR A 125 -7.65 3.29 -9.11
C THR A 125 -6.48 4.08 -9.64
N SER A 126 -6.77 5.24 -10.21
CA SER A 126 -5.77 6.23 -10.58
C SER A 126 -6.03 7.51 -9.81
N THR A 127 -4.98 8.29 -9.56
CA THR A 127 -5.11 9.54 -8.82
C THR A 127 -4.31 10.63 -9.51
N LEU A 128 -4.98 11.72 -9.88
CA LEU A 128 -4.35 12.98 -10.30
C LEU A 128 -4.40 13.93 -9.12
N THR A 129 -3.24 14.43 -8.68
CA THR A 129 -3.12 15.33 -7.52
C THR A 129 -2.48 16.64 -7.91
N LEU A 130 -3.14 17.74 -7.55
CA LEU A 130 -2.65 19.12 -7.63
C LEU A 130 -2.29 19.60 -6.23
N SER A 131 -1.16 20.30 -6.11
CA SER A 131 -0.78 21.09 -4.94
C SER A 131 -0.34 22.48 -5.39
N VAL A 132 -0.99 23.54 -4.86
CA VAL A 132 -0.69 24.95 -5.21
C VAL A 132 -0.90 25.88 -4.01
N LEU A 133 -0.33 27.07 -4.07
CA LEU A 133 -0.66 28.13 -3.11
C LEU A 133 -2.10 28.64 -3.33
N SER A 134 -2.74 29.07 -2.26
CA SER A 134 -4.14 29.57 -2.29
C SER A 134 -4.35 30.70 -3.31
N LYS A 135 -3.38 31.59 -3.45
CA LYS A 135 -3.41 32.70 -4.42
C LYS A 135 -3.43 32.25 -5.87
N ASP A 136 -2.95 31.04 -6.15
CA ASP A 136 -2.79 30.51 -7.50
C ASP A 136 -3.86 29.43 -7.85
N LEU A 137 -4.91 29.31 -7.00
CA LEU A 137 -5.96 28.29 -7.16
C LEU A 137 -6.60 28.29 -8.55
N ASP A 138 -6.94 29.45 -9.10
CA ASP A 138 -7.66 29.53 -10.38
C ASP A 138 -6.82 29.00 -11.55
N GLU A 139 -5.54 29.29 -11.54
CA GLU A 139 -4.63 28.79 -12.55
C GLU A 139 -4.33 27.30 -12.33
N GLY A 140 -4.12 26.90 -11.07
CA GLY A 140 -3.95 25.50 -10.71
C GLY A 140 -5.13 24.62 -11.14
N LEU A 141 -6.37 25.09 -10.91
CA LEU A 141 -7.58 24.39 -11.37
C LEU A 141 -7.65 24.32 -12.90
N THR A 142 -7.26 25.37 -13.58
CA THR A 142 -7.23 25.36 -15.05
C THR A 142 -6.28 24.31 -15.58
N LEU A 143 -5.06 24.23 -15.05
CA LEU A 143 -4.09 23.18 -15.43
C LEU A 143 -4.58 21.78 -15.05
N PHE A 144 -5.13 21.63 -13.85
CA PHE A 144 -5.63 20.35 -13.35
C PHE A 144 -6.76 19.80 -14.23
N PHE A 145 -7.78 20.61 -14.51
CA PHE A 145 -8.90 20.16 -15.33
C PHE A 145 -8.54 20.03 -16.81
N ASP A 146 -7.62 20.83 -17.33
CA ASP A 146 -7.16 20.66 -18.71
C ASP A 146 -6.42 19.31 -18.88
N VAL A 147 -5.53 18.95 -17.95
CA VAL A 147 -4.85 17.64 -17.94
C VAL A 147 -5.85 16.51 -17.71
N LEU A 148 -6.79 16.68 -16.77
CA LEU A 148 -7.78 15.64 -16.43
C LEU A 148 -8.75 15.36 -17.59
N MET A 149 -9.12 16.38 -18.38
CA MET A 149 -10.19 16.28 -19.38
C MET A 149 -9.68 16.21 -20.82
N ASN A 150 -8.53 16.79 -21.14
CA ASN A 150 -8.07 17.04 -22.51
C ASN A 150 -6.62 16.59 -22.78
N PRO A 151 -6.14 15.46 -22.25
CA PRO A 151 -4.76 15.02 -22.51
C PRO A 151 -4.57 14.65 -23.99
N GLU A 152 -3.38 14.93 -24.53
CA GLU A 152 -3.08 14.65 -25.94
C GLU A 152 -2.24 13.40 -26.19
N PHE A 153 -1.48 12.93 -25.22
CA PHE A 153 -0.62 11.73 -25.33
C PHE A 153 0.27 11.77 -26.60
N ARG A 154 1.00 12.89 -26.77
CA ARG A 154 1.86 13.11 -27.96
C ARG A 154 2.93 12.03 -28.09
N GLU A 155 3.30 11.72 -29.33
CA GLU A 155 4.24 10.62 -29.64
C GLU A 155 5.63 10.80 -29.01
N GLY A 156 6.18 12.03 -29.02
CA GLY A 156 7.51 12.29 -28.45
C GLY A 156 7.61 11.86 -26.97
N PRO A 157 6.79 12.40 -26.07
CA PRO A 157 6.69 11.95 -24.67
C PRO A 157 6.35 10.47 -24.51
N LEU A 158 5.48 9.91 -25.36
CA LEU A 158 5.15 8.49 -25.32
C LEU A 158 6.36 7.62 -25.65
N ASN A 159 7.12 7.95 -26.68
CA ASN A 159 8.33 7.23 -27.07
C ASN A 159 9.42 7.33 -25.98
N LEU A 160 9.53 8.47 -25.31
CA LEU A 160 10.45 8.62 -24.17
C LEU A 160 9.99 7.76 -22.98
N ALA A 161 8.70 7.72 -22.68
CA ALA A 161 8.14 6.86 -21.64
C ALA A 161 8.39 5.36 -21.97
N LYS A 162 8.15 4.94 -23.22
CA LYS A 162 8.47 3.58 -23.68
C LYS A 162 9.95 3.24 -23.50
N ALA A 163 10.85 4.13 -23.86
CA ALA A 163 12.30 3.90 -23.70
C ALA A 163 12.67 3.70 -22.21
N ARG A 164 12.10 4.48 -21.32
CA ARG A 164 12.31 4.36 -19.85
C ARG A 164 11.80 3.02 -19.31
N VAL A 165 10.56 2.63 -19.62
CA VAL A 165 10.01 1.36 -19.15
C VAL A 165 10.73 0.16 -19.73
N LEU A 166 11.19 0.21 -20.99
CA LEU A 166 12.01 -0.85 -21.58
C LEU A 166 13.37 -0.99 -20.90
N GLN A 167 13.96 0.12 -20.46
CA GLN A 167 15.18 0.07 -19.65
C GLN A 167 14.95 -0.57 -18.28
N GLN A 168 13.85 -0.21 -17.60
CA GLN A 168 13.44 -0.83 -16.34
C GLN A 168 13.15 -2.33 -16.52
N LEU A 169 12.49 -2.69 -17.62
CA LEU A 169 12.17 -4.07 -17.94
C LEU A 169 13.44 -4.93 -18.11
N ARG A 170 14.49 -4.41 -18.78
CA ARG A 170 15.79 -5.11 -18.90
C ARG A 170 16.40 -5.44 -17.54
N GLN A 171 16.18 -4.60 -16.55
CA GLN A 171 16.73 -4.73 -15.19
C GLN A 171 15.78 -5.49 -14.24
N ALA A 172 14.61 -5.94 -14.70
CA ALA A 172 13.59 -6.54 -13.84
C ALA A 172 14.03 -7.84 -13.15
N ASN A 173 15.05 -8.52 -13.71
CA ASN A 173 15.64 -9.73 -13.12
C ASN A 173 16.94 -9.47 -12.34
N ASP A 174 17.39 -8.21 -12.19
CA ASP A 174 18.66 -7.92 -11.51
C ASP A 174 18.50 -7.90 -9.97
N GLN A 175 17.27 -7.64 -9.48
CA GLN A 175 17.01 -7.51 -8.06
C GLN A 175 16.28 -8.75 -7.51
N PRO A 176 16.91 -9.54 -6.61
CA PRO A 176 16.32 -10.77 -6.07
C PRO A 176 14.97 -10.56 -5.37
N SER A 177 14.79 -9.44 -4.67
CA SER A 177 13.53 -9.10 -4.01
C SER A 177 12.38 -8.83 -4.99
N GLY A 178 12.68 -8.17 -6.12
CA GLY A 178 11.71 -7.93 -7.21
C GLY A 178 11.32 -9.23 -7.90
N VAL A 179 12.30 -10.10 -8.16
CA VAL A 179 12.06 -11.45 -8.69
C VAL A 179 11.20 -12.27 -7.74
N LEU A 180 11.55 -12.29 -6.44
CA LEU A 180 10.79 -13.00 -5.40
C LEU A 180 9.30 -12.60 -5.43
N SER A 181 9.02 -11.31 -5.31
CA SER A 181 7.65 -10.80 -5.24
C SER A 181 6.83 -11.17 -6.48
N ARG A 182 7.41 -10.92 -7.67
CA ARG A 182 6.75 -11.20 -8.95
C ARG A 182 6.45 -12.68 -9.16
N GLU A 183 7.44 -13.54 -8.94
CA GLU A 183 7.28 -14.97 -9.19
C GLU A 183 6.42 -15.65 -8.10
N TYR A 184 6.48 -15.14 -6.86
CA TYR A 184 5.59 -15.61 -5.78
C TYR A 184 4.12 -15.31 -6.09
N GLU A 185 3.80 -14.09 -6.56
CA GLU A 185 2.44 -13.76 -6.99
C GLU A 185 1.98 -14.61 -8.18
N LYS A 186 2.85 -14.87 -9.16
CA LYS A 186 2.53 -15.76 -10.29
C LYS A 186 2.18 -17.18 -9.83
N VAL A 187 2.93 -17.74 -8.89
CA VAL A 187 2.64 -19.08 -8.36
C VAL A 187 1.32 -19.07 -7.59
N LEU A 188 1.03 -18.04 -6.81
CA LEU A 188 -0.18 -17.99 -5.98
C LEU A 188 -1.46 -17.71 -6.77
N TYR A 189 -1.41 -16.79 -7.75
CA TYR A 189 -2.61 -16.36 -8.47
C TYR A 189 -2.80 -17.02 -9.84
N GLY A 190 -1.77 -17.69 -10.37
CA GLY A 190 -1.80 -18.29 -11.69
C GLY A 190 -2.02 -17.28 -12.81
N ASP A 191 -2.84 -17.61 -13.82
CA ASP A 191 -3.17 -16.70 -14.95
C ASP A 191 -4.27 -15.72 -14.53
N HIS A 192 -3.90 -14.73 -13.74
CA HIS A 192 -4.78 -13.66 -13.27
C HIS A 192 -4.26 -12.30 -13.77
N PRO A 193 -5.11 -11.30 -14.05
CA PRO A 193 -4.66 -9.97 -14.49
C PRO A 193 -3.56 -9.34 -13.62
N LEU A 194 -3.55 -9.64 -12.32
CA LEU A 194 -2.52 -9.20 -11.39
C LEU A 194 -1.10 -9.71 -11.76
N THR A 195 -1.00 -10.87 -12.37
CA THR A 195 0.27 -11.55 -12.66
C THR A 195 0.73 -11.37 -14.10
N TRP A 196 -0.10 -10.78 -14.95
CA TRP A 196 0.28 -10.50 -16.32
C TRP A 196 1.38 -9.44 -16.36
N GLN A 197 2.48 -9.79 -17.01
CA GLN A 197 3.61 -8.90 -17.14
C GLN A 197 3.64 -8.29 -18.54
N PRO A 198 3.92 -6.98 -18.67
CA PRO A 198 4.17 -6.38 -19.96
C PRO A 198 5.49 -6.91 -20.55
N THR A 199 5.57 -6.93 -21.86
CA THR A 199 6.77 -7.27 -22.63
C THR A 199 7.16 -6.11 -23.54
N LYS A 200 8.32 -6.22 -24.19
CA LYS A 200 8.68 -5.25 -25.24
C LYS A 200 7.60 -5.17 -26.33
N ALA A 201 7.05 -6.31 -26.73
CA ALA A 201 6.00 -6.35 -27.76
C ALA A 201 4.71 -5.64 -27.33
N THR A 202 4.27 -5.80 -26.06
CA THR A 202 3.10 -5.08 -25.56
C THR A 202 3.34 -3.57 -25.51
N TYR A 203 4.52 -3.13 -25.02
CA TYR A 203 4.87 -1.71 -24.99
C TYR A 203 4.98 -1.09 -26.39
N ASP A 204 5.60 -1.80 -27.35
CA ASP A 204 5.72 -1.32 -28.73
C ASP A 204 4.34 -1.17 -29.39
N GLY A 205 3.43 -2.10 -29.11
CA GLY A 205 2.06 -2.12 -29.64
C GLY A 205 1.10 -1.10 -29.03
N ILE A 206 1.46 -0.44 -27.91
CA ILE A 206 0.61 0.61 -27.30
C ILE A 206 0.84 1.93 -28.03
N THR A 207 -0.24 2.59 -28.45
CA THR A 207 -0.23 3.86 -29.18
C THR A 207 -0.86 4.99 -28.39
N GLY A 208 -0.67 6.24 -28.81
CA GLY A 208 -1.39 7.37 -28.25
C GLY A 208 -2.92 7.23 -28.41
N ALA A 209 -3.39 6.55 -29.46
CA ALA A 209 -4.81 6.26 -29.65
C ALA A 209 -5.35 5.28 -28.57
N ASP A 210 -4.57 4.28 -28.16
CA ASP A 210 -4.95 3.37 -27.07
C ASP A 210 -5.09 4.12 -25.74
N LEU A 211 -4.15 5.02 -25.43
CA LEU A 211 -4.19 5.86 -24.25
C LEU A 211 -5.41 6.80 -24.25
N LYS A 212 -5.71 7.43 -25.40
CA LYS A 212 -6.91 8.25 -25.60
C LYS A 212 -8.19 7.43 -25.44
N ALA A 213 -8.24 6.19 -25.94
CA ALA A 213 -9.39 5.30 -25.82
C ALA A 213 -9.66 4.93 -24.34
N VAL A 214 -8.61 4.58 -23.58
CA VAL A 214 -8.72 4.29 -22.15
C VAL A 214 -9.13 5.54 -21.37
N HIS A 215 -8.51 6.69 -21.64
CA HIS A 215 -8.91 7.96 -21.04
C HIS A 215 -10.38 8.25 -21.34
N ALA A 216 -10.81 8.18 -22.58
CA ALA A 216 -12.20 8.39 -22.97
C ALA A 216 -13.16 7.41 -22.32
N LYS A 217 -12.73 6.19 -22.01
CA LYS A 217 -13.55 5.16 -21.36
C LYS A 217 -13.78 5.42 -19.87
N TYR A 218 -12.75 5.85 -19.14
CA TYR A 218 -12.78 5.86 -17.67
C TYR A 218 -12.81 7.27 -17.05
N PHE A 219 -12.41 8.33 -17.77
CA PHE A 219 -12.35 9.69 -17.23
C PHE A 219 -13.62 10.45 -17.54
N PHE A 220 -14.53 10.47 -16.59
CA PHE A 220 -15.80 11.22 -16.65
C PHE A 220 -16.37 11.43 -15.24
N PRO A 221 -17.20 12.45 -14.99
CA PRO A 221 -17.56 12.90 -13.64
C PRO A 221 -18.08 11.82 -12.70
N LYS A 222 -19.02 10.97 -13.15
CA LYS A 222 -19.58 9.90 -12.30
C LYS A 222 -18.58 8.84 -11.87
N ASN A 223 -17.48 8.66 -12.62
CA ASN A 223 -16.42 7.68 -12.33
C ASN A 223 -15.28 8.25 -11.49
N ILE A 224 -15.42 9.51 -11.05
CA ILE A 224 -14.40 10.23 -10.30
C ILE A 224 -14.97 10.65 -8.94
N ILE A 225 -14.13 10.60 -7.91
CA ILE A 225 -14.38 11.20 -6.61
C ILE A 225 -13.24 12.19 -6.33
N LEU A 226 -13.58 13.44 -6.00
CA LEU A 226 -12.59 14.43 -5.59
C LEU A 226 -12.32 14.35 -4.09
N SER A 227 -11.08 14.62 -3.70
CA SER A 227 -10.74 15.00 -2.35
C SER A 227 -10.01 16.33 -2.40
N ALA A 228 -10.43 17.30 -1.58
CA ALA A 228 -9.81 18.62 -1.54
C ALA A 228 -9.69 19.12 -0.11
N ALA A 229 -8.52 19.66 0.23
CA ALA A 229 -8.29 20.32 1.51
C ALA A 229 -7.33 21.50 1.32
N GLY A 230 -7.51 22.56 2.10
CA GLY A 230 -6.62 23.70 2.10
C GLY A 230 -7.31 25.03 2.37
N ASP A 231 -6.57 26.12 2.10
CA ASP A 231 -6.99 27.49 2.35
C ASP A 231 -7.86 28.02 1.21
N PHE A 232 -9.12 27.69 1.25
CA PHE A 232 -10.17 28.17 0.35
C PHE A 232 -11.51 28.29 1.11
N ALA A 233 -12.46 29.01 0.54
CA ALA A 233 -13.86 28.91 0.94
C ALA A 233 -14.52 27.76 0.15
N LYS A 234 -15.16 26.82 0.85
CA LYS A 234 -15.79 25.62 0.25
C LYS A 234 -16.79 25.97 -0.86
N ALA A 235 -17.57 27.02 -0.66
CA ALA A 235 -18.57 27.48 -1.64
C ALA A 235 -17.89 28.01 -2.92
N ASP A 236 -16.78 28.75 -2.78
CA ASP A 236 -16.02 29.28 -3.91
C ASP A 236 -15.33 28.16 -4.70
N LEU A 237 -14.63 27.25 -4.01
CA LEU A 237 -14.02 26.09 -4.64
C LEU A 237 -15.06 25.28 -5.40
N LYS A 238 -16.24 25.02 -4.78
CA LYS A 238 -17.33 24.29 -5.45
C LYS A 238 -17.78 25.02 -6.71
N ALA A 239 -18.03 26.31 -6.65
CA ALA A 239 -18.48 27.09 -7.80
C ALA A 239 -17.46 27.09 -8.94
N LYS A 240 -16.14 27.16 -8.62
CA LYS A 240 -15.06 27.07 -9.60
C LYS A 240 -15.00 25.68 -10.25
N ILE A 241 -15.05 24.61 -9.47
CA ILE A 241 -15.04 23.23 -9.99
C ILE A 241 -16.28 22.97 -10.86
N ASP A 242 -17.46 23.42 -10.42
CA ASP A 242 -18.70 23.22 -11.16
C ASP A 242 -18.65 23.82 -12.58
N LYS A 243 -17.95 24.94 -12.79
CA LYS A 243 -17.76 25.53 -14.13
C LYS A 243 -16.97 24.61 -15.08
N PHE A 244 -15.94 23.91 -14.58
CA PHE A 244 -15.17 22.95 -15.38
C PHE A 244 -15.97 21.68 -15.67
N VAL A 245 -16.73 21.20 -14.68
CA VAL A 245 -17.39 19.89 -14.75
C VAL A 245 -18.74 19.93 -15.47
N ALA A 246 -19.46 21.05 -15.42
CA ALA A 246 -20.79 21.17 -16.03
C ALA A 246 -20.83 20.79 -17.53
N PRO A 247 -19.88 21.16 -18.41
CA PRO A 247 -19.86 20.75 -19.81
C PRO A 247 -19.33 19.34 -20.04
N TRP A 248 -18.75 18.67 -19.03
CA TRP A 248 -18.09 17.38 -19.18
C TRP A 248 -19.12 16.26 -19.27
N LYS A 249 -19.15 15.56 -20.41
CA LYS A 249 -20.15 14.52 -20.68
C LYS A 249 -19.98 13.31 -19.76
N ASN A 250 -21.08 12.89 -19.14
CA ASN A 250 -21.18 11.65 -18.41
C ASN A 250 -21.45 10.45 -19.31
N LYS A 251 -21.21 9.28 -18.74
CA LYS A 251 -21.60 7.98 -19.32
C LYS A 251 -21.87 6.98 -18.20
N ASP A 252 -22.50 5.89 -18.54
CA ASP A 252 -22.65 4.74 -17.67
C ASP A 252 -21.54 3.73 -18.00
N LEU A 253 -20.86 3.24 -16.97
CA LEU A 253 -19.77 2.28 -17.07
C LEU A 253 -19.97 1.19 -16.01
N ALA A 254 -20.16 -0.04 -16.49
CA ALA A 254 -20.04 -1.20 -15.63
C ALA A 254 -18.57 -1.61 -15.58
N LEU A 255 -17.99 -1.58 -14.38
CA LEU A 255 -16.63 -2.07 -14.18
C LEU A 255 -16.64 -3.61 -14.25
N PRO A 256 -15.61 -4.22 -14.85
CA PRO A 256 -15.53 -5.67 -14.90
C PRO A 256 -15.41 -6.25 -13.49
N ALA A 257 -16.15 -7.32 -13.22
CA ALA A 257 -15.95 -8.12 -12.02
C ALA A 257 -14.71 -9.00 -12.21
N PHE A 258 -13.91 -9.14 -11.15
CA PHE A 258 -12.77 -10.05 -11.17
C PHE A 258 -13.21 -11.47 -10.87
N SER A 259 -12.51 -12.44 -11.47
CA SER A 259 -12.71 -13.85 -11.15
C SER A 259 -12.42 -14.10 -9.67
N LYS A 260 -13.30 -14.85 -9.01
CA LYS A 260 -13.09 -15.35 -7.65
C LYS A 260 -12.56 -16.79 -7.64
N ALA A 261 -12.40 -17.39 -8.80
CA ALA A 261 -11.77 -18.69 -8.96
C ALA A 261 -10.26 -18.47 -9.08
N PHE A 262 -9.53 -18.87 -8.05
CA PHE A 262 -8.07 -18.76 -8.01
C PHE A 262 -7.44 -20.13 -8.14
N HIS A 263 -6.25 -20.13 -8.74
CA HIS A 263 -5.38 -21.29 -8.77
C HIS A 263 -5.01 -21.73 -7.35
N SER A 264 -4.95 -23.04 -7.13
CA SER A 264 -4.42 -23.61 -5.89
C SER A 264 -3.06 -24.22 -6.23
N PRO A 265 -1.95 -23.55 -5.94
CA PRO A 265 -0.63 -24.09 -6.23
C PRO A 265 -0.36 -25.34 -5.40
N GLU A 266 0.45 -26.23 -5.91
CA GLU A 266 0.99 -27.36 -5.13
C GLU A 266 1.84 -26.81 -3.98
N PRO A 267 1.61 -27.19 -2.72
CA PRO A 267 2.49 -26.82 -1.62
C PRO A 267 3.90 -27.35 -1.82
N GLY A 268 4.91 -26.57 -1.44
CA GLY A 268 6.31 -27.00 -1.56
C GLY A 268 7.28 -25.84 -1.75
N VAL A 269 8.50 -26.18 -2.09
CA VAL A 269 9.60 -25.25 -2.32
C VAL A 269 9.68 -24.88 -3.80
N TYR A 270 9.62 -23.62 -4.11
CA TYR A 270 9.80 -23.04 -5.44
C TYR A 270 11.10 -22.25 -5.45
N PHE A 271 12.10 -22.74 -6.13
CA PHE A 271 13.45 -22.18 -6.10
C PHE A 271 13.84 -21.53 -7.42
N ILE A 272 14.35 -20.30 -7.32
CA ILE A 272 14.90 -19.53 -8.43
C ILE A 272 16.38 -19.30 -8.15
N GLN A 273 17.23 -19.80 -9.06
CA GLN A 273 18.67 -19.59 -8.97
C GLN A 273 19.05 -18.15 -9.31
N MET A 274 19.73 -17.50 -8.36
CA MET A 274 20.40 -16.22 -8.56
C MET A 274 21.75 -16.22 -7.83
N PRO A 275 22.83 -15.68 -8.40
CA PRO A 275 24.15 -15.66 -7.79
C PRO A 275 24.23 -14.59 -6.70
N THR A 276 23.72 -14.91 -5.52
CA THR A 276 23.70 -14.02 -4.35
C THR A 276 24.09 -14.78 -3.08
N ASN A 277 24.76 -14.10 -2.15
CA ASN A 277 25.16 -14.68 -0.86
C ASN A 277 24.02 -14.74 0.17
N GLN A 278 22.83 -14.27 -0.19
CA GLN A 278 21.63 -14.29 0.64
C GLN A 278 20.48 -15.01 -0.06
N GLY A 279 19.63 -15.68 0.72
CA GLY A 279 18.34 -16.16 0.28
C GLY A 279 17.24 -15.16 0.63
N TYR A 280 16.38 -14.88 -0.34
CA TYR A 280 15.16 -14.07 -0.21
C TYR A 280 13.98 -15.03 -0.22
N ILE A 281 13.15 -15.01 0.79
CA ILE A 281 12.13 -16.02 1.02
C ILE A 281 10.78 -15.39 1.35
N ASP A 282 9.72 -15.88 0.69
CA ASP A 282 8.33 -15.72 1.10
C ASP A 282 7.68 -17.10 1.30
N ILE A 283 6.91 -17.26 2.39
CA ILE A 283 6.28 -18.54 2.79
C ILE A 283 4.80 -18.27 3.07
N GLY A 284 3.89 -18.80 2.30
CA GLY A 284 2.47 -18.60 2.57
C GLY A 284 1.55 -19.05 1.45
N HIS A 285 0.38 -18.42 1.39
CA HIS A 285 -0.72 -18.80 0.49
C HIS A 285 -1.67 -17.62 0.30
N LEU A 286 -2.72 -17.79 -0.51
CA LEU A 286 -3.77 -16.79 -0.63
C LEU A 286 -4.47 -16.59 0.73
N GLY A 287 -4.67 -15.35 1.11
CA GLY A 287 -5.26 -14.92 2.36
C GLY A 287 -6.76 -14.61 2.24
N LEU A 288 -7.16 -13.38 2.58
CA LEU A 288 -8.55 -12.97 2.60
C LEU A 288 -8.76 -11.61 1.90
N GLU A 289 -10.03 -11.37 1.52
CA GLU A 289 -10.47 -10.08 0.97
C GLU A 289 -10.54 -9.03 2.10
N ASP A 290 -10.47 -7.75 1.75
CA ASP A 290 -10.53 -6.62 2.68
C ASP A 290 -11.93 -6.40 3.30
N THR A 291 -12.96 -7.04 2.74
CA THR A 291 -14.34 -7.04 3.24
C THR A 291 -14.65 -8.21 4.19
N ASN A 292 -13.67 -9.10 4.43
CA ASN A 292 -13.86 -10.26 5.29
C ASN A 292 -14.17 -9.82 6.74
N PRO A 293 -15.20 -10.40 7.40
CA PRO A 293 -15.58 -10.02 8.75
C PRO A 293 -14.49 -10.29 9.80
N ASP A 294 -13.59 -11.25 9.55
CA ASP A 294 -12.46 -11.58 10.44
C ASP A 294 -11.26 -10.64 10.30
N TYR A 295 -11.33 -9.64 9.40
CA TYR A 295 -10.25 -8.69 9.09
C TYR A 295 -9.57 -8.12 10.35
N TYR A 296 -10.32 -7.64 11.33
CA TYR A 296 -9.79 -7.02 12.54
C TYR A 296 -9.03 -8.02 13.43
N ALA A 297 -9.58 -9.22 13.57
CA ALA A 297 -8.93 -10.27 14.34
C ALA A 297 -7.66 -10.80 13.64
N VAL A 298 -7.67 -10.88 12.31
CA VAL A 298 -6.50 -11.25 11.51
C VAL A 298 -5.41 -10.18 11.59
N GLN A 299 -5.77 -8.88 11.63
CA GLN A 299 -4.79 -7.81 11.88
C GLN A 299 -4.07 -7.99 13.21
N ILE A 300 -4.82 -8.21 14.30
CA ILE A 300 -4.26 -8.46 15.64
C ILE A 300 -3.40 -9.71 15.64
N MET A 301 -3.89 -10.81 15.10
CA MET A 301 -3.16 -12.07 15.00
C MET A 301 -1.82 -11.89 14.25
N ASN A 302 -1.86 -11.24 13.08
CA ASN A 302 -0.65 -10.99 12.29
C ASN A 302 0.34 -10.06 12.98
N PHE A 303 -0.14 -9.04 13.72
CA PHE A 303 0.73 -8.19 14.52
C PHE A 303 1.55 -9.02 15.53
N ILE A 304 0.89 -9.91 16.25
CA ILE A 304 1.55 -10.80 17.22
C ILE A 304 2.50 -11.77 16.53
N LEU A 305 2.09 -12.33 15.40
CA LEU A 305 2.87 -13.34 14.66
C LEU A 305 4.18 -12.76 14.11
N GLY A 306 4.12 -11.69 13.30
CA GLY A 306 5.30 -11.16 12.62
C GLY A 306 5.17 -9.71 12.14
N GLY A 307 3.97 -9.09 12.24
CA GLY A 307 3.74 -7.71 11.78
C GLY A 307 4.10 -6.63 12.81
N GLY A 308 4.23 -6.97 14.08
CA GLY A 308 4.47 -6.05 15.19
C GLY A 308 5.95 -5.69 15.43
N SER A 309 6.79 -5.75 14.39
CA SER A 309 8.21 -5.45 14.51
C SER A 309 8.88 -6.23 15.67
N PHE A 310 9.65 -5.57 16.55
CA PHE A 310 10.40 -6.22 17.63
C PHE A 310 9.53 -6.96 18.67
N SER A 311 8.26 -6.60 18.80
CA SER A 311 7.34 -7.27 19.73
C SER A 311 6.71 -8.53 19.17
N SER A 312 6.91 -8.84 17.89
CA SER A 312 6.32 -10.00 17.23
C SER A 312 7.17 -11.28 17.42
N ARG A 313 6.48 -12.43 17.39
CA ARG A 313 7.10 -13.75 17.64
C ARG A 313 8.19 -14.08 16.64
N ILE A 314 7.92 -13.92 15.33
CA ILE A 314 8.90 -14.19 14.25
C ILE A 314 10.13 -13.30 14.41
N THR A 315 9.95 -11.99 14.63
CA THR A 315 11.10 -11.09 14.80
C THR A 315 11.90 -11.41 16.05
N SER A 316 11.24 -11.67 17.17
CA SER A 316 11.90 -12.10 18.41
C SER A 316 12.71 -13.36 18.21
N LYS A 317 12.14 -14.38 17.53
CA LYS A 317 12.82 -15.66 17.30
C LYS A 317 13.96 -15.51 16.29
N VAL A 318 13.68 -15.03 15.08
CA VAL A 318 14.62 -15.03 13.95
C VAL A 318 15.73 -13.99 14.11
N ARG A 319 15.39 -12.79 14.60
CA ARG A 319 16.33 -11.69 14.74
C ARG A 319 16.98 -11.64 16.13
N SER A 320 16.16 -11.56 17.19
CA SER A 320 16.69 -11.27 18.52
C SER A 320 17.36 -12.50 19.14
N THR A 321 16.79 -13.70 18.99
CA THR A 321 17.32 -14.92 19.56
C THR A 321 18.38 -15.57 18.67
N GLU A 322 18.11 -15.70 17.37
CA GLU A 322 18.97 -16.46 16.46
C GLU A 322 19.93 -15.59 15.63
N GLY A 323 19.69 -14.28 15.56
CA GLY A 323 20.59 -13.35 14.85
C GLY A 323 20.67 -13.58 13.34
N LEU A 324 19.65 -14.17 12.71
CA LEU A 324 19.72 -14.61 11.32
C LEU A 324 19.42 -13.49 10.31
N SER A 325 18.62 -12.51 10.69
CA SER A 325 18.07 -11.53 9.74
C SER A 325 17.77 -10.20 10.39
N TYR A 326 17.85 -9.13 9.59
CA TYR A 326 17.32 -7.81 9.91
C TYR A 326 15.98 -7.53 9.19
N ASN A 327 15.62 -8.36 8.19
CA ASN A 327 14.39 -8.23 7.41
C ASN A 327 13.61 -9.54 7.45
N GLN A 328 12.70 -9.65 8.39
CA GLN A 328 11.83 -10.80 8.62
C GLN A 328 10.51 -10.37 9.23
N GLY A 329 9.49 -11.21 9.12
CA GLY A 329 8.18 -10.97 9.71
C GLY A 329 7.07 -11.78 9.04
N SER A 330 5.83 -11.32 9.24
CA SER A 330 4.67 -11.81 8.49
C SER A 330 3.77 -10.64 8.09
N ARG A 331 3.01 -10.86 7.03
CA ARG A 331 2.03 -9.91 6.52
C ARG A 331 0.79 -10.61 5.99
N PHE A 332 -0.35 -9.96 6.19
CA PHE A 332 -1.56 -10.18 5.41
C PHE A 332 -1.76 -8.98 4.51
N THR A 333 -1.75 -9.18 3.21
CA THR A 333 -2.25 -8.17 2.27
C THR A 333 -3.74 -8.38 2.09
N TYR A 334 -4.46 -7.28 1.88
CA TYR A 334 -5.89 -7.30 1.67
C TYR A 334 -6.17 -6.66 0.33
N ARG A 335 -6.95 -7.34 -0.50
CA ARG A 335 -7.32 -6.82 -1.82
C ARG A 335 -8.83 -6.64 -1.91
N TRP A 336 -9.24 -5.65 -2.63
CA TRP A 336 -10.66 -5.40 -2.86
C TRP A 336 -11.19 -6.31 -3.97
N GLY A 337 -12.15 -7.19 -3.60
CA GLY A 337 -12.89 -8.06 -4.51
C GLY A 337 -12.22 -9.40 -4.83
N PHE A 338 -11.04 -9.68 -4.27
CA PHE A 338 -10.38 -10.98 -4.31
C PHE A 338 -9.38 -11.14 -3.15
N PRO A 339 -8.98 -12.36 -2.80
CA PRO A 339 -8.06 -12.59 -1.68
C PRO A 339 -6.70 -11.92 -1.89
N GLY A 340 -6.19 -11.29 -0.85
CA GLY A 340 -4.78 -10.92 -0.75
C GLY A 340 -3.91 -12.13 -0.42
N VAL A 341 -2.70 -11.89 0.10
CA VAL A 341 -1.71 -12.93 0.43
C VAL A 341 -1.41 -12.91 1.92
N PHE A 342 -1.39 -14.08 2.55
CA PHE A 342 -0.67 -14.30 3.80
C PHE A 342 0.72 -14.78 3.50
N SER A 343 1.75 -14.14 4.06
CA SER A 343 3.12 -14.65 3.99
C SER A 343 3.95 -14.32 5.24
N GLY A 344 4.79 -15.28 5.64
CA GLY A 344 6.00 -15.01 6.38
C GLY A 344 7.12 -14.72 5.40
N TYR A 345 8.04 -13.85 5.77
CA TYR A 345 9.17 -13.49 4.93
C TYR A 345 10.46 -13.40 5.72
N VAL A 346 11.58 -13.69 5.07
CA VAL A 346 12.92 -13.51 5.64
C VAL A 346 13.97 -13.36 4.55
N GLN A 347 14.97 -12.52 4.81
CA GLN A 347 16.19 -12.41 4.03
C GLN A 347 17.37 -12.80 4.91
N THR A 348 18.10 -13.86 4.55
CA THR A 348 19.16 -14.42 5.38
C THR A 348 20.33 -14.95 4.55
N LYS A 349 21.43 -15.32 5.17
CA LYS A 349 22.57 -15.98 4.48
C LYS A 349 22.08 -17.24 3.77
N SER A 350 22.60 -17.55 2.58
CA SER A 350 22.21 -18.73 1.81
C SER A 350 22.32 -20.03 2.62
N SER A 351 23.37 -20.21 3.43
CA SER A 351 23.54 -21.39 4.29
C SER A 351 22.54 -21.52 5.44
N THR A 352 21.78 -20.47 5.76
CA THR A 352 20.79 -20.47 6.86
C THR A 352 19.34 -20.41 6.37
N VAL A 353 19.10 -20.53 5.07
CA VAL A 353 17.77 -20.47 4.43
C VAL A 353 16.81 -21.49 5.05
N GLY A 354 17.17 -22.77 5.05
CA GLY A 354 16.33 -23.83 5.59
C GLY A 354 16.03 -23.64 7.08
N TYR A 355 17.02 -23.21 7.86
CA TYR A 355 16.82 -22.93 9.28
C TYR A 355 15.86 -21.75 9.51
N ALA A 356 16.02 -20.66 8.80
CA ALA A 356 15.11 -19.51 8.93
C ALA A 356 13.66 -19.88 8.55
N ILE A 357 13.48 -20.69 7.50
CA ILE A 357 12.17 -21.19 7.08
C ILE A 357 11.54 -22.05 8.19
N SER A 358 12.29 -22.99 8.78
CA SER A 358 11.78 -23.85 9.84
C SER A 358 11.31 -23.05 11.06
N LEU A 359 12.06 -22.01 11.46
CA LEU A 359 11.67 -21.15 12.58
C LEU A 359 10.36 -20.38 12.30
N ILE A 360 10.16 -19.89 11.07
CA ILE A 360 8.91 -19.22 10.70
C ILE A 360 7.74 -20.21 10.69
N GLN A 361 7.93 -21.41 10.16
CA GLN A 361 6.91 -22.46 10.17
C GLN A 361 6.57 -22.93 11.59
N ASP A 362 7.55 -22.95 12.48
CA ASP A 362 7.31 -23.24 13.90
C ASP A 362 6.41 -22.17 14.54
N GLU A 363 6.64 -20.88 14.27
CA GLU A 363 5.79 -19.81 14.76
C GLU A 363 4.38 -19.83 14.12
N PHE A 364 4.25 -20.23 12.85
CA PHE A 364 2.94 -20.49 12.23
C PHE A 364 2.17 -21.60 12.94
N ASN A 365 2.84 -22.68 13.28
CA ASN A 365 2.26 -23.78 14.04
C ASN A 365 1.93 -23.36 15.48
N ARG A 366 2.81 -22.57 16.10
CA ARG A 366 2.65 -22.10 17.47
C ARG A 366 1.46 -21.17 17.63
N ILE A 367 1.26 -20.18 16.75
CA ILE A 367 0.11 -19.25 16.82
C ILE A 367 -1.23 -19.97 16.66
N ARG A 368 -1.27 -21.10 15.97
CA ARG A 368 -2.46 -21.96 15.82
C ARG A 368 -2.73 -22.82 17.05
N LYS A 369 -1.70 -23.31 17.72
CA LYS A 369 -1.81 -24.29 18.81
C LYS A 369 -1.89 -23.66 20.20
N GLU A 370 -1.16 -22.58 20.41
CA GLU A 370 -1.01 -21.94 21.71
C GLU A 370 -1.81 -20.62 21.78
N PRO A 371 -2.59 -20.40 22.85
CA PRO A 371 -3.22 -19.11 23.08
C PRO A 371 -2.15 -17.99 23.16
N VAL A 372 -2.48 -16.81 22.66
CA VAL A 372 -1.63 -15.64 22.81
C VAL A 372 -1.61 -15.16 24.26
N GLY A 373 -0.49 -14.59 24.72
CA GLY A 373 -0.36 -13.99 26.03
C GLY A 373 -1.20 -12.71 26.19
N ASP A 374 -1.51 -12.32 27.41
CA ASP A 374 -2.22 -11.06 27.69
C ASP A 374 -1.43 -9.86 27.17
N ALA A 375 -0.14 -9.81 27.46
CA ALA A 375 0.74 -8.73 27.02
C ALA A 375 0.87 -8.65 25.47
N GLU A 376 0.87 -9.78 24.78
CA GLU A 376 0.89 -9.79 23.30
C GLU A 376 -0.40 -9.16 22.74
N LEU A 377 -1.56 -9.57 23.28
CA LEU A 377 -2.87 -9.06 22.84
C LEU A 377 -3.02 -7.58 23.15
N GLU A 378 -2.71 -7.17 24.40
CA GLU A 378 -2.78 -5.77 24.84
C GLU A 378 -1.88 -4.87 23.98
N THR A 379 -0.63 -5.28 23.71
CA THR A 379 0.30 -4.53 22.85
C THR A 379 -0.25 -4.39 21.45
N ALA A 380 -0.80 -5.46 20.86
CA ALA A 380 -1.36 -5.43 19.50
C ALA A 380 -2.60 -4.52 19.42
N ILE A 381 -3.51 -4.63 20.38
CA ILE A 381 -4.70 -3.77 20.47
C ILE A 381 -4.28 -2.30 20.66
N ALA A 382 -3.39 -2.02 21.61
CA ALA A 382 -2.90 -0.68 21.88
C ALA A 382 -2.28 -0.04 20.63
N TYR A 383 -1.44 -0.76 19.90
CA TYR A 383 -0.83 -0.29 18.65
C TYR A 383 -1.88 0.22 17.66
N TYR A 384 -2.92 -0.58 17.37
CA TYR A 384 -3.95 -0.18 16.41
C TYR A 384 -4.87 0.94 16.94
N LEU A 385 -5.11 0.99 18.23
CA LEU A 385 -5.92 2.06 18.84
C LEU A 385 -5.18 3.40 18.87
N GLU A 386 -3.90 3.39 19.22
CA GLU A 386 -3.10 4.60 19.34
C GLU A 386 -2.69 5.15 17.96
N SER A 387 -2.29 4.27 17.01
CA SER A 387 -1.95 4.68 15.66
C SER A 387 -3.16 5.10 14.82
N PHE A 388 -4.38 4.79 15.24
CA PHE A 388 -5.59 5.12 14.48
C PHE A 388 -5.75 6.62 14.22
N ALA A 389 -5.40 7.47 15.17
CA ALA A 389 -5.48 8.93 15.02
C ALA A 389 -4.60 9.45 13.87
N ASN A 390 -3.47 8.78 13.58
CA ASN A 390 -2.54 9.15 12.49
C ASN A 390 -3.21 9.06 11.11
N SER A 391 -4.29 8.26 10.98
CA SER A 391 -5.07 8.18 9.74
C SER A 391 -5.76 9.50 9.37
N PHE A 392 -5.86 10.44 10.32
CA PHE A 392 -6.54 11.73 10.18
C PHE A 392 -5.61 12.92 10.51
N GLU A 393 -4.29 12.71 10.47
CA GLU A 393 -3.29 13.71 10.81
C GLU A 393 -3.31 14.94 9.88
N SER A 394 -3.62 14.72 8.59
CA SER A 394 -3.75 15.79 7.61
C SER A 394 -5.17 15.88 7.05
N ALA A 395 -5.64 17.11 6.80
CA ALA A 395 -6.93 17.35 6.18
C ALA A 395 -7.05 16.66 4.81
N GLN A 396 -6.02 16.77 3.94
CA GLN A 396 -6.02 16.12 2.62
C GLN A 396 -6.02 14.59 2.74
N GLY A 397 -5.23 14.00 3.65
CA GLY A 397 -5.22 12.56 3.92
C GLY A 397 -6.59 12.06 4.38
N THR A 398 -7.26 12.82 5.24
CA THR A 398 -8.62 12.53 5.70
C THR A 398 -9.61 12.52 4.55
N MET A 399 -9.61 13.56 3.70
CA MET A 399 -10.51 13.64 2.54
C MET A 399 -10.25 12.51 1.54
N SER A 400 -8.98 12.18 1.28
CA SER A 400 -8.59 11.05 0.43
C SER A 400 -9.03 9.71 1.01
N SER A 401 -8.96 9.54 2.33
CA SER A 401 -9.44 8.33 3.02
C SER A 401 -10.95 8.15 2.85
N PHE A 402 -11.74 9.24 2.90
CA PHE A 402 -13.18 9.18 2.66
C PHE A 402 -13.51 8.88 1.20
N ALA A 403 -12.79 9.48 0.26
CA ALA A 403 -12.91 9.15 -1.15
C ALA A 403 -12.62 7.65 -1.40
N ASN A 404 -11.59 7.10 -0.77
CA ASN A 404 -11.24 5.69 -0.87
C ASN A 404 -12.29 4.75 -0.25
N LEU A 405 -12.91 5.12 0.88
CA LEU A 405 -14.05 4.34 1.42
C LEU A 405 -15.18 4.22 0.40
N GLU A 406 -15.56 5.33 -0.24
CA GLU A 406 -16.62 5.34 -1.24
C GLU A 406 -16.20 4.58 -2.51
N MET A 407 -14.96 4.72 -2.97
CA MET A 407 -14.40 3.99 -4.12
C MET A 407 -14.40 2.47 -3.91
N THR A 408 -14.07 2.03 -2.70
CA THR A 408 -13.98 0.60 -2.35
C THR A 408 -15.32 0.01 -1.89
N GLY A 409 -16.38 0.83 -1.80
CA GLY A 409 -17.69 0.38 -1.33
C GLY A 409 -17.73 0.00 0.15
N LYS A 410 -16.73 0.41 0.95
CA LYS A 410 -16.74 0.22 2.39
C LYS A 410 -17.80 1.10 3.05
N PRO A 411 -18.44 0.64 4.14
CA PRO A 411 -19.42 1.45 4.86
C PRO A 411 -18.82 2.79 5.30
N MET A 412 -19.54 3.89 5.14
CA MET A 412 -19.11 5.21 5.61
C MET A 412 -18.94 5.27 7.14
N THR A 413 -19.49 4.31 7.86
CA THR A 413 -19.29 4.12 9.31
C THR A 413 -18.01 3.36 9.65
N TYR A 414 -17.19 2.96 8.66
CA TYR A 414 -16.00 2.15 8.87
C TYR A 414 -15.08 2.71 9.97
N TYR A 415 -14.69 3.97 9.88
CA TYR A 415 -13.80 4.58 10.85
C TYR A 415 -14.46 4.75 12.23
N LYS A 416 -15.77 5.02 12.27
CA LYS A 416 -16.52 5.15 13.53
C LYS A 416 -16.53 3.85 14.33
N THR A 417 -16.58 2.70 13.65
CA THR A 417 -16.67 1.38 14.29
C THR A 417 -15.31 0.66 14.41
N TYR A 418 -14.26 1.17 13.78
CA TYR A 418 -12.96 0.50 13.69
C TYR A 418 -12.38 0.19 15.06
N ARG A 419 -12.27 1.21 15.93
CA ARG A 419 -11.66 1.05 17.26
C ARG A 419 -12.42 0.06 18.15
N ASP A 420 -13.73 0.05 18.09
CA ASP A 420 -14.55 -0.88 18.87
C ASP A 420 -14.38 -2.33 18.37
N LYS A 421 -14.26 -2.51 17.07
CA LYS A 421 -13.99 -3.83 16.49
C LYS A 421 -12.59 -4.34 16.85
N ILE A 422 -11.59 -3.47 16.90
CA ILE A 422 -10.25 -3.83 17.40
C ILE A 422 -10.29 -4.20 18.88
N ARG A 423 -10.95 -3.39 19.75
CA ARG A 423 -11.08 -3.69 21.20
C ARG A 423 -11.81 -4.99 21.48
N ALA A 424 -12.75 -5.37 20.65
CA ALA A 424 -13.55 -6.57 20.82
C ALA A 424 -12.79 -7.88 20.50
N VAL A 425 -11.57 -7.80 19.97
CA VAL A 425 -10.78 -8.99 19.65
C VAL A 425 -10.29 -9.66 20.93
N THR A 426 -10.61 -10.93 21.11
CA THR A 426 -10.20 -11.76 22.25
C THR A 426 -9.10 -12.74 21.88
N LYS A 427 -8.40 -13.32 22.87
CA LYS A 427 -7.41 -14.40 22.65
C LYS A 427 -8.03 -15.59 21.90
N ALA A 428 -9.24 -15.99 22.28
CA ALA A 428 -9.97 -17.08 21.62
C ALA A 428 -10.22 -16.75 20.14
N LYS A 429 -10.59 -15.49 19.81
CA LYS A 429 -10.80 -15.07 18.43
C LYS A 429 -9.48 -15.02 17.64
N VAL A 430 -8.38 -14.62 18.27
CA VAL A 430 -7.04 -14.66 17.64
C VAL A 430 -6.68 -16.11 17.29
N GLN A 431 -6.88 -17.05 18.19
CA GLN A 431 -6.60 -18.46 17.92
C GLN A 431 -7.53 -19.08 16.87
N GLU A 432 -8.82 -18.71 16.90
CA GLU A 432 -9.80 -19.11 15.88
C GLU A 432 -9.35 -18.67 14.47
N VAL A 433 -8.99 -17.37 14.30
CA VAL A 433 -8.55 -16.87 12.99
C VAL A 433 -7.18 -17.41 12.59
N ALA A 434 -6.28 -17.67 13.52
CA ALA A 434 -5.02 -18.33 13.24
C ALA A 434 -5.24 -19.74 12.67
N ASN A 435 -6.13 -20.53 13.26
CA ASN A 435 -6.49 -21.85 12.73
C ASN A 435 -7.20 -21.79 11.38
N LYS A 436 -8.02 -20.73 11.16
CA LYS A 436 -8.81 -20.55 9.94
C LYS A 436 -8.00 -20.04 8.76
N TYR A 437 -6.96 -19.23 8.99
CA TYR A 437 -6.27 -18.46 7.94
C TYR A 437 -4.75 -18.65 7.87
N VAL A 438 -4.14 -19.44 8.74
CA VAL A 438 -2.72 -19.77 8.68
C VAL A 438 -2.59 -21.26 8.38
N HIS A 439 -2.13 -21.61 7.19
CA HIS A 439 -2.06 -23.00 6.71
C HIS A 439 -0.63 -23.37 6.28
N PRO A 440 0.27 -23.74 7.22
CA PRO A 440 1.64 -24.13 6.89
C PRO A 440 1.73 -25.30 5.91
N ASP A 441 0.76 -26.21 5.99
CA ASP A 441 0.61 -27.41 5.15
C ASP A 441 0.23 -27.09 3.69
N LYS A 442 -0.27 -25.88 3.43
CA LYS A 442 -0.63 -25.40 2.08
C LYS A 442 0.31 -24.32 1.56
N ALA A 443 1.40 -24.05 2.27
CA ALA A 443 2.27 -22.95 1.96
C ALA A 443 3.13 -23.24 0.71
N VAL A 444 3.21 -22.24 -0.16
CA VAL A 444 4.25 -22.07 -1.16
C VAL A 444 5.44 -21.44 -0.45
N ILE A 445 6.61 -22.05 -0.56
CA ILE A 445 7.88 -21.52 -0.07
C ILE A 445 8.68 -21.06 -1.28
N MET A 446 8.61 -19.77 -1.61
CA MET A 446 9.39 -19.21 -2.70
C MET A 446 10.76 -18.78 -2.18
N ILE A 447 11.81 -19.22 -2.85
CA ILE A 447 13.21 -18.92 -2.52
C ILE A 447 13.91 -18.38 -3.77
N VAL A 448 14.53 -17.21 -3.64
CA VAL A 448 15.44 -16.65 -4.64
C VAL A 448 16.83 -16.56 -4.02
N GLY A 449 17.82 -17.24 -4.60
CA GLY A 449 19.16 -17.29 -4.02
C GLY A 449 20.09 -18.26 -4.74
N ASP A 450 21.26 -18.51 -4.15
CA ASP A 450 22.19 -19.51 -4.65
C ASP A 450 21.80 -20.90 -4.15
N TRP A 451 21.61 -21.84 -5.08
CA TRP A 451 21.11 -23.18 -4.81
C TRP A 451 22.05 -23.99 -3.89
N ASP A 452 23.35 -24.05 -4.22
CA ASP A 452 24.26 -24.97 -3.56
C ASP A 452 24.39 -24.71 -2.07
N PRO A 453 24.70 -23.48 -1.60
CA PRO A 453 24.75 -23.20 -0.16
C PRO A 453 23.37 -23.28 0.50
N SER A 454 22.29 -22.92 -0.19
CA SER A 454 20.93 -22.99 0.35
C SER A 454 20.48 -24.43 0.56
N ASN A 455 20.74 -25.30 -0.42
CA ASN A 455 20.37 -26.71 -0.36
C ASN A 455 21.26 -27.52 0.60
N LYS A 456 22.55 -27.18 0.70
CA LYS A 456 23.46 -27.79 1.67
C LYS A 456 23.05 -27.47 3.10
N GLY A 457 22.58 -26.24 3.35
CA GLY A 457 22.27 -25.74 4.69
C GLY A 457 23.50 -25.55 5.57
N GLY A 458 23.28 -25.39 6.87
CA GLY A 458 24.30 -25.21 7.90
C GLY A 458 24.09 -26.12 9.11
N ASP A 459 24.90 -25.96 10.16
CA ASP A 459 24.92 -26.87 11.33
C ASP A 459 23.57 -27.00 12.03
N LYS A 460 22.82 -25.90 12.18
CA LYS A 460 21.51 -25.90 12.84
C LYS A 460 20.40 -26.52 11.98
N TRP A 461 20.61 -26.58 10.69
CA TRP A 461 19.66 -27.17 9.73
C TRP A 461 20.47 -27.72 8.53
N PRO A 462 21.00 -28.94 8.61
CA PRO A 462 21.67 -29.56 7.48
C PRO A 462 20.63 -29.98 6.45
N GLY A 463 20.77 -29.39 5.23
CA GLY A 463 19.85 -29.65 4.11
C GLY A 463 19.56 -31.13 3.85
N PRO A 464 18.96 -31.51 2.76
CA PRO A 464 18.54 -30.71 1.61
C PRO A 464 17.19 -29.99 1.81
N LEU A 465 16.89 -29.03 0.89
CA LEU A 465 15.64 -28.22 0.94
C LEU A 465 14.37 -29.06 0.71
N ASP A 466 14.46 -30.24 0.13
CA ASP A 466 13.33 -31.16 -0.04
C ASP A 466 12.72 -31.66 1.30
N LYS A 467 13.43 -31.50 2.42
CA LYS A 467 12.87 -31.69 3.77
C LYS A 467 11.73 -30.73 4.09
N LEU A 468 11.66 -29.57 3.39
CA LEU A 468 10.59 -28.57 3.54
C LEU A 468 9.40 -28.86 2.62
N GLY A 469 9.51 -29.82 1.72
CA GLY A 469 8.50 -30.19 0.73
C GLY A 469 9.10 -30.43 -0.65
N LYS A 470 8.25 -30.83 -1.59
CA LYS A 470 8.67 -31.04 -2.98
C LYS A 470 9.32 -29.77 -3.56
N VAL A 471 10.46 -29.96 -4.21
CA VAL A 471 11.23 -28.84 -4.80
C VAL A 471 10.89 -28.66 -6.28
N HIS A 472 10.46 -27.46 -6.64
CA HIS A 472 10.22 -26.99 -7.99
C HIS A 472 11.29 -25.95 -8.35
N LYS A 473 12.21 -26.27 -9.26
CA LYS A 473 13.17 -25.31 -9.77
C LYS A 473 12.52 -24.52 -10.90
N LEU A 474 12.44 -23.20 -10.72
CA LEU A 474 11.86 -22.30 -11.70
C LEU A 474 12.95 -21.60 -12.49
N SER A 475 12.74 -21.47 -13.81
CA SER A 475 13.55 -20.62 -14.67
C SER A 475 12.87 -19.27 -14.85
N LEU A 476 13.65 -18.19 -14.80
CA LEU A 476 13.14 -16.85 -15.07
C LEU A 476 12.89 -16.68 -16.56
N ALA A 477 11.76 -16.10 -16.88
CA ALA A 477 11.50 -15.61 -18.22
C ALA A 477 12.40 -14.39 -18.53
N ASP A 478 12.81 -14.23 -19.77
CA ASP A 478 13.40 -12.99 -20.26
C ASP A 478 12.36 -11.87 -20.11
N PRO A 479 12.68 -10.79 -19.36
CA PRO A 479 11.71 -9.73 -19.11
C PRO A 479 11.22 -9.01 -20.37
N LEU A 480 12.04 -8.99 -21.44
CA LEU A 480 11.68 -8.32 -22.69
C LEU A 480 10.71 -9.14 -23.54
N THR A 481 10.87 -10.46 -23.55
CA THR A 481 10.08 -11.35 -24.42
C THR A 481 8.98 -12.08 -23.66
N GLY A 482 9.14 -12.29 -22.37
CA GLY A 482 8.30 -13.15 -21.54
C GLY A 482 8.57 -14.66 -21.76
N GLU A 483 9.55 -15.02 -22.55
CA GLU A 483 9.92 -16.41 -22.86
C GLU A 483 10.90 -16.96 -21.83
N ILE A 484 10.72 -18.22 -21.45
CA ILE A 484 11.68 -18.95 -20.64
C ILE A 484 12.77 -19.48 -21.60
N GLY A 485 14.01 -19.10 -21.35
CA GLY A 485 15.15 -19.61 -22.10
C GLY A 485 15.20 -21.16 -22.07
N LYS A 486 15.55 -21.74 -23.21
CA LYS A 486 15.70 -23.21 -23.37
C LYS A 486 16.90 -23.73 -22.61
#